data_3fe647894d45c75494c401eb62af5d42
#
_entry.id   3fe647894d45c75494c401eb62af5d42
#
_cell.length_a   1.000
_cell.length_b   1.000
_cell.length_c   1.000
_cell.angle_alpha   90.00
_cell.angle_beta   90.00
_cell.angle_gamma   90.00
#
_symmetry.space_group_name_H-M   'P 1'
#
loop_
_entity.id
_entity.type
_entity.pdbx_description
1 polymer ?
#
loop_
_entity_poly.entity_id
_entity_poly.type
_entity_poly.pdbx_seq_one_letter_code
_entity_poly.pdbx_strand_id
1 'polypeptide(L)' 'PRSISLLNAEGQGAEVIFDDQSNWIQIHTADRDLQADSRMAVAIEPMTCPPDAFNSGIDLIVLEPGKKHEYKLKIKRKN' A
#
# COMPACT_ATOMS: atom_id res chain seq x y z
N PRO A 1 6.24 0.32 -13.38
CA PRO A 1 5.32 0.41 -12.24
C PRO A 1 4.98 -0.96 -11.67
N ARG A 2 4.66 -0.99 -10.40
CA ARG A 2 4.27 -2.19 -9.68
C ARG A 2 2.80 -2.13 -9.36
N SER A 3 2.18 -3.28 -9.15
CA SER A 3 0.76 -3.31 -8.79
C SER A 3 0.41 -4.49 -7.91
N ILE A 4 -0.69 -4.32 -7.19
CA ILE A 4 -1.34 -5.37 -6.41
C ILE A 4 -2.83 -5.31 -6.73
N SER A 5 -3.43 -6.46 -6.99
CA SER A 5 -4.86 -6.55 -7.27
C SER A 5 -5.54 -7.43 -6.22
N LEU A 6 -6.75 -7.04 -5.85
CA LEU A 6 -7.67 -7.88 -5.10
C LEU A 6 -8.86 -8.18 -6.02
N LEU A 7 -9.03 -9.44 -6.35
CA LEU A 7 -10.03 -9.86 -7.33
C LEU A 7 -10.91 -10.97 -6.75
N ASN A 8 -12.16 -11.01 -7.20
CA ASN A 8 -13.03 -12.14 -6.93
C ASN A 8 -12.79 -13.28 -7.95
N ALA A 9 -13.58 -14.33 -7.89
CA ALA A 9 -13.42 -15.49 -8.77
C ALA A 9 -13.64 -15.15 -10.25
N GLU A 10 -14.39 -14.08 -10.53
CA GLU A 10 -14.69 -13.62 -11.88
C GLU A 10 -13.67 -12.62 -12.41
N GLY A 11 -12.63 -12.33 -11.62
CA GLY A 11 -11.59 -11.38 -12.03
C GLY A 11 -11.96 -9.92 -11.82
N GLN A 12 -13.01 -9.65 -11.04
CA GLN A 12 -13.47 -8.31 -10.76
C GLN A 12 -12.92 -7.83 -9.40
N GLY A 13 -12.60 -6.58 -9.32
CA GLY A 13 -12.10 -6.01 -8.06
C GLY A 13 -11.39 -4.70 -8.27
N ALA A 14 -10.28 -4.51 -7.58
CA ALA A 14 -9.50 -3.30 -7.65
C ALA A 14 -8.01 -3.61 -7.80
N GLU A 15 -7.32 -2.71 -8.43
CA GLU A 15 -5.86 -2.75 -8.58
C GLU A 15 -5.27 -1.46 -8.07
N VAL A 16 -4.22 -1.60 -7.26
CA VAL A 16 -3.41 -0.46 -6.81
C VAL A 16 -2.11 -0.51 -7.58
N ILE A 17 -1.85 0.53 -8.36
CA ILE A 17 -0.63 0.70 -9.14
C ILE A 17 0.22 1.73 -8.43
N PHE A 18 1.46 1.42 -8.15
CA PHE A 18 2.29 2.29 -7.33
C PHE A 18 3.68 2.50 -7.91
N ASP A 19 4.32 3.54 -7.40
CA ASP A 19 5.61 4.02 -7.83
C ASP A 19 6.71 2.98 -7.54
N ASP A 20 7.72 2.92 -8.39
CA ASP A 20 8.87 2.04 -8.21
C ASP A 20 9.70 2.38 -6.96
N GLN A 21 9.44 3.52 -6.34
CA GLN A 21 10.06 3.88 -5.06
C GLN A 21 9.53 3.05 -3.90
N SER A 22 8.38 2.39 -4.05
CA SER A 22 7.84 1.49 -3.03
C SER A 22 8.47 0.12 -3.15
N ASN A 23 9.41 -0.17 -2.28
CA ASN A 23 9.99 -1.51 -2.15
C ASN A 23 9.33 -2.32 -1.03
N TRP A 24 8.39 -1.72 -0.32
CA TRP A 24 7.76 -2.30 0.86
C TRP A 24 6.25 -2.18 0.74
N ILE A 25 5.54 -3.21 1.14
CA ILE A 25 4.08 -3.23 1.08
C ILE A 25 3.56 -3.87 2.35
N GLN A 26 2.56 -3.22 2.96
CA GLN A 26 1.83 -3.77 4.07
C GLN A 26 0.39 -4.01 3.64
N ILE A 27 -0.18 -5.13 4.04
CA ILE A 27 -1.56 -5.47 3.73
C ILE A 27 -2.27 -5.74 5.04
N HIS A 28 -3.41 -5.09 5.23
CA HIS A 28 -4.25 -5.26 6.41
C HIS A 28 -5.62 -5.75 5.96
N THR A 29 -6.05 -6.89 6.50
CA THR A 29 -7.30 -7.55 6.08
C THR A 29 -8.50 -7.17 6.91
N ALA A 30 -8.33 -6.26 7.87
CA ALA A 30 -9.40 -5.74 8.73
C ALA A 30 -10.14 -6.85 9.50
N ASP A 31 -9.39 -7.82 10.01
CA ASP A 31 -9.94 -8.87 10.85
C ASP A 31 -10.43 -8.29 12.17
N ARG A 32 -11.61 -8.71 12.60
CA ARG A 32 -12.27 -8.21 13.81
C ARG A 32 -12.74 -9.40 14.67
N ASP A 33 -13.01 -9.14 15.93
CA ASP A 33 -13.53 -10.16 16.84
C ASP A 33 -14.93 -10.62 16.45
N LEU A 34 -15.79 -9.67 15.98
CA LEU A 34 -17.11 -10.00 15.48
C LEU A 34 -17.03 -10.34 14.00
N GLN A 35 -17.46 -11.52 13.63
CA GLN A 35 -17.39 -12.01 12.26
C GLN A 35 -18.11 -11.10 11.27
N ALA A 36 -19.24 -10.49 11.69
CA ALA A 36 -20.00 -9.59 10.84
C ALA A 36 -19.18 -8.36 10.41
N ASP A 37 -18.24 -7.92 11.24
CA ASP A 37 -17.40 -6.76 10.96
C ASP A 37 -16.02 -7.13 10.42
N SER A 38 -15.69 -8.45 10.39
CA SER A 38 -14.37 -8.92 10.00
C SER A 38 -14.24 -8.96 8.49
N ARG A 39 -13.07 -8.54 8.01
CA ARG A 39 -12.72 -8.61 6.59
C ARG A 39 -13.67 -7.87 5.66
N MET A 40 -14.28 -6.80 6.14
CA MET A 40 -15.16 -5.95 5.34
C MET A 40 -14.39 -5.04 4.38
N ALA A 41 -13.09 -4.95 4.55
CA ALA A 41 -12.22 -4.11 3.73
C ALA A 41 -10.81 -4.67 3.73
N VAL A 42 -10.00 -4.19 2.82
CA VAL A 42 -8.56 -4.45 2.80
C VAL A 42 -7.83 -3.13 2.62
N ALA A 43 -6.75 -2.95 3.38
CA ALA A 43 -5.84 -1.85 3.16
C ALA A 43 -4.61 -2.38 2.44
N ILE A 44 -4.30 -1.81 1.30
CA ILE A 44 -3.08 -2.08 0.54
C ILE A 44 -2.22 -0.85 0.68
N GLU A 45 -1.08 -0.98 1.34
CA GLU A 45 -0.27 0.14 1.80
C GLU A 45 1.14 0.05 1.22
N PRO A 46 1.35 0.55 0.00
CA PRO A 46 2.70 0.67 -0.55
C PRO A 46 3.48 1.71 0.26
N MET A 47 4.73 1.41 0.57
CA MET A 47 5.56 2.25 1.43
C MET A 47 6.92 2.48 0.79
N THR A 48 7.51 3.64 1.06
CA THR A 48 8.86 3.95 0.61
C THR A 48 9.92 3.42 1.58
N CYS A 49 9.52 3.08 2.81
CA CYS A 49 10.42 2.50 3.80
C CYS A 49 9.68 1.42 4.61
N PRO A 50 10.41 0.50 5.26
CA PRO A 50 9.78 -0.54 6.06
C PRO A 50 9.27 0.01 7.40
N PRO A 51 8.47 -0.77 8.14
CA PRO A 51 8.10 -0.41 9.51
C PRO A 51 9.34 -0.15 10.35
N ASP A 52 9.19 0.76 11.32
CA ASP A 52 10.25 1.14 12.26
C ASP A 52 11.44 1.88 11.61
N ALA A 53 11.21 2.49 10.46
CA ALA A 53 12.30 3.15 9.70
C ALA A 53 12.86 4.38 10.42
N PHE A 54 12.12 5.01 11.32
CA PHE A 54 12.66 6.11 12.12
C PHE A 54 13.80 5.65 13.04
N ASN A 55 13.77 4.38 13.44
CA ASN A 55 14.84 3.81 14.25
C ASN A 55 15.94 3.18 13.40
N SER A 56 15.56 2.42 12.38
CA SER A 56 16.52 1.68 11.56
C SER A 56 17.23 2.53 10.52
N GLY A 57 16.56 3.57 10.01
CA GLY A 57 17.04 4.35 8.89
C GLY A 57 16.97 3.64 7.53
N ILE A 58 16.45 2.42 7.48
CA ILE A 58 16.41 1.65 6.25
C ILE A 58 15.43 2.30 5.27
N ASP A 59 15.93 2.68 4.10
CA ASP A 59 15.17 3.32 3.01
C ASP A 59 14.41 4.58 3.44
N LEU A 60 14.76 5.16 4.58
CA LEU A 60 14.12 6.37 5.07
C LEU A 60 14.46 7.55 4.17
N ILE A 61 13.43 8.23 3.66
CA ILE A 61 13.63 9.46 2.88
C ILE A 61 13.85 10.60 3.84
N VAL A 62 14.97 11.31 3.67
CA VAL A 62 15.27 12.51 4.44
C VAL A 62 15.11 13.72 3.52
N LEU A 63 14.19 14.61 3.88
CA LEU A 63 13.85 15.76 3.06
C LEU A 63 14.56 17.00 3.58
N GLU A 64 15.59 17.44 2.87
CA GLU A 64 16.34 18.64 3.20
C GLU A 64 15.49 19.90 2.94
N PRO A 65 15.80 21.03 3.60
CA PRO A 65 15.09 22.28 3.37
C PRO A 65 15.06 22.67 1.89
N GLY A 66 13.89 23.08 1.41
CA GLY A 66 13.71 23.48 0.02
C GLY A 66 13.59 22.35 -0.98
N LYS A 67 13.70 21.10 -0.53
CA LYS A 67 13.53 19.92 -1.38
C LYS A 67 12.11 19.37 -1.28
N LYS A 68 11.70 18.62 -2.29
CA LYS A 68 10.39 17.94 -2.27
C LYS A 68 10.54 16.49 -2.69
N HIS A 69 9.59 15.69 -2.27
CA HIS A 69 9.44 14.31 -2.69
C HIS A 69 8.06 14.12 -3.30
N GLU A 70 7.99 13.45 -4.43
CA GLU A 70 6.73 13.12 -5.08
C GLU A 70 6.56 11.62 -5.18
N TYR A 71 5.36 11.17 -4.93
CA TYR A 71 4.97 9.76 -5.00
C TYR A 71 3.64 9.64 -5.72
N LYS A 72 3.54 8.68 -6.63
CA LYS A 72 2.31 8.49 -7.40
C LYS A 72 1.70 7.14 -7.10
N LEU A 73 0.40 7.15 -6.89
CA LEU A 73 -0.40 5.96 -6.64
C LEU A 73 -1.70 6.09 -7.43
N LYS A 74 -2.10 5.00 -8.06
CA LYS A 74 -3.33 4.96 -8.83
C LYS A 74 -4.16 3.76 -8.37
N ILE A 75 -5.45 4.00 -8.14
CA ILE A 75 -6.40 2.95 -7.83
C ILE A 75 -7.32 2.79 -9.02
N LYS A 76 -7.46 1.56 -9.48
CA LYS A 76 -8.18 1.27 -10.71
C LYS A 76 -9.17 0.14 -10.46
N ARG A 77 -10.36 0.28 -11.04
CA ARG A 77 -11.35 -0.80 -11.04
C ARG A 77 -10.94 -1.87 -12.06
N LYS A 78 -11.14 -3.12 -11.69
CA LYS A 78 -11.00 -4.28 -12.58
C LYS A 78 -12.37 -4.88 -12.82
N ASN A 79 -12.71 -5.08 -14.07
CA ASN A 79 -14.01 -5.66 -14.44
C ASN A 79 -13.88 -7.11 -14.90
#